data_25d8a387b79bd0a28e01b47f3f6125b8
#
_entry.id   25d8a387b79bd0a28e01b47f3f6125b8
#
_cell.length_a   1.000
_cell.length_b   1.000
_cell.length_c   1.000
_cell.angle_alpha   90.00
_cell.angle_beta   90.00
_cell.angle_gamma   90.00
#
_symmetry.space_group_name_H-M   'P 1'
#
loop_
_entity.id
_entity.type
_entity.pdbx_description
1 polymer ?
#
loop_
_entity_poly.entity_id
_entity_poly.type
_entity_poly.pdbx_seq_one_letter_code
_entity_poly.pdbx_strand_id
1 'polypeptide(L)'
;DLPIHLTTLNRRRFLQAAGAGILLYGNNGQASEAVDVDADLVYLLNDTHIGEKQPDDSAVPTHLRQVVTELVNRPTKPVCVLINGDLALKDGQPGDYRHFAKLIAPLQKAGVDTHLTLGNHDHRDVFYEILTEQRPEKPAVESRHIAVVEAQYANFFLLDSLQKTMVTQGTIGTQQLAWLASALDCLQTKPAIIVAHHNPRLGGDPLHFPGGLIDSRELWNVIGPRKWVKAYIHGHIHDRTYAEHQGIHILNTPATSYVADPKTSTTGWTTAQLTANGVTLTTHTTDAQHPWNSESKTLTWRSA
;
A
#
# COMPACT_ATOMS: atom_id res chain seq x y z
N ASP A 1 15.30 22.39 -4.21
CA ASP A 1 15.13 20.97 -4.56
C ASP A 1 14.74 20.21 -3.31
N LEU A 2 13.44 19.88 -3.20
CA LEU A 2 12.94 18.97 -2.15
C LEU A 2 13.42 17.55 -2.50
N PRO A 3 14.04 16.83 -1.56
CA PRO A 3 14.36 15.44 -1.76
C PRO A 3 13.04 14.61 -1.71
N ILE A 4 12.34 14.61 -2.84
CA ILE A 4 11.22 13.70 -3.05
C ILE A 4 11.85 12.41 -3.56
N HIS A 5 11.75 11.35 -2.77
CA HIS A 5 12.11 10.03 -3.25
C HIS A 5 10.96 9.56 -4.15
N LEU A 6 11.03 9.97 -5.41
CA LEU A 6 10.16 9.44 -6.45
C LEU A 6 10.69 8.07 -6.81
N THR A 7 10.03 7.02 -6.37
CA THR A 7 10.12 5.74 -7.06
C THR A 7 9.41 5.93 -8.40
N THR A 8 10.13 6.51 -9.36
CA THR A 8 9.65 6.57 -10.74
C THR A 8 9.55 5.13 -11.22
N LEU A 9 8.36 4.75 -11.67
CA LEU A 9 8.17 3.61 -12.55
C LEU A 9 9.33 3.61 -13.55
N ASN A 10 10.05 2.51 -13.61
CA ASN A 10 11.25 2.40 -14.45
C ASN A 10 10.90 2.95 -15.83
N ARG A 11 11.52 4.06 -16.27
CA ARG A 11 11.20 4.79 -17.51
C ARG A 11 11.05 3.88 -18.73
N ARG A 12 11.74 2.73 -18.72
CA ARG A 12 11.58 1.70 -19.75
C ARG A 12 10.18 1.09 -19.78
N ARG A 13 9.51 0.91 -18.64
CA ARG A 13 8.17 0.31 -18.58
C ARG A 13 7.07 1.32 -18.89
N PHE A 14 7.23 2.57 -18.45
CA PHE A 14 6.31 3.65 -18.81
C PHE A 14 6.28 3.88 -20.34
N LEU A 15 7.44 3.81 -21.01
CA LEU A 15 7.51 3.92 -22.47
C LEU A 15 6.94 2.69 -23.19
N GLN A 16 6.92 1.51 -22.55
CA GLN A 16 6.27 0.32 -23.11
C GLN A 16 4.74 0.38 -22.99
N ALA A 17 4.19 0.99 -21.94
CA ALA A 17 2.75 1.18 -21.79
C ALA A 17 2.21 2.34 -22.67
N ALA A 18 3.03 3.35 -23.00
CA ALA A 18 2.65 4.49 -23.83
C ALA A 18 2.91 4.31 -25.33
N GLY A 19 3.57 3.21 -25.75
CA GLY A 19 4.07 3.02 -27.11
C GLY A 19 3.63 1.74 -27.78
N ALA A 20 2.36 1.59 -28.07
CA ALA A 20 1.93 0.70 -29.15
C ALA A 20 2.31 1.32 -30.50
N GLY A 21 3.50 1.01 -31.01
CA GLY A 21 3.83 1.31 -32.39
C GLY A 21 5.21 1.91 -32.64
N ILE A 22 6.28 1.15 -32.43
CA ILE A 22 7.49 1.26 -33.27
C ILE A 22 8.07 -0.16 -33.44
N LEU A 23 7.87 -0.72 -34.60
CA LEU A 23 8.57 -1.93 -35.10
C LEU A 23 10.03 -1.57 -35.36
N LEU A 24 10.95 -2.11 -34.59
CA LEU A 24 12.34 -2.23 -34.96
C LEU A 24 12.64 -3.69 -35.29
N TYR A 25 12.85 -3.96 -36.55
CA TYR A 25 13.38 -5.21 -37.09
C TYR A 25 14.84 -5.39 -36.61
N GLY A 26 15.13 -6.54 -36.04
CA GLY A 26 16.49 -6.94 -35.69
C GLY A 26 16.58 -8.27 -34.96
N ASN A 27 16.74 -9.36 -35.72
CA ASN A 27 17.33 -10.68 -35.42
C ASN A 27 17.05 -11.41 -34.10
N ASN A 28 16.38 -12.57 -34.24
CA ASN A 28 16.49 -13.82 -33.45
C ASN A 28 16.75 -13.70 -31.95
N GLY A 29 15.72 -13.41 -31.19
CA GLY A 29 15.57 -13.68 -29.79
C GLY A 29 14.09 -13.97 -29.53
N GLN A 30 13.76 -14.99 -28.77
CA GLN A 30 12.39 -15.26 -28.36
C GLN A 30 11.78 -13.96 -27.86
N ALA A 31 10.73 -13.50 -28.52
CA ALA A 31 9.96 -12.36 -28.06
C ALA A 31 9.38 -12.74 -26.68
N SER A 32 9.91 -12.16 -25.62
CA SER A 32 9.25 -12.15 -24.34
C SER A 32 7.89 -11.48 -24.60
N GLU A 33 6.80 -12.20 -24.42
CA GLU A 33 5.46 -11.62 -24.48
C GLU A 33 5.46 -10.39 -23.59
N ALA A 34 5.12 -9.23 -24.16
CA ALA A 34 5.03 -8.00 -23.39
C ALA A 34 3.93 -8.20 -22.36
N VAL A 35 4.29 -8.18 -21.08
CA VAL A 35 3.33 -8.28 -19.97
C VAL A 35 2.41 -7.07 -20.09
N ASP A 36 1.11 -7.30 -20.22
CA ASP A 36 0.10 -6.25 -20.24
C ASP A 36 0.00 -5.63 -18.83
N VAL A 37 0.40 -4.37 -18.74
CA VAL A 37 0.36 -3.59 -17.46
C VAL A 37 -0.71 -2.53 -17.59
N ASP A 38 -1.73 -2.62 -16.74
CA ASP A 38 -2.74 -1.58 -16.57
C ASP A 38 -2.17 -0.47 -15.67
N ALA A 39 -1.92 0.70 -16.26
CA ALA A 39 -1.34 1.86 -15.58
C ALA A 39 -2.28 2.48 -14.53
N ASP A 40 -3.55 2.08 -14.53
CA ASP A 40 -4.60 2.59 -13.66
C ASP A 40 -4.95 1.61 -12.53
N LEU A 41 -4.37 0.40 -12.58
CA LEU A 41 -4.67 -0.67 -11.64
C LEU A 41 -3.59 -0.75 -10.55
N VAL A 42 -4.01 -0.68 -9.29
CA VAL A 42 -3.16 -0.88 -8.11
C VAL A 42 -3.73 -2.01 -7.26
N TYR A 43 -2.86 -2.87 -6.73
CA TYR A 43 -3.27 -3.88 -5.76
C TYR A 43 -2.91 -3.42 -4.35
N LEU A 44 -3.88 -3.51 -3.44
CA LEU A 44 -3.77 -3.09 -2.04
C LEU A 44 -3.79 -4.31 -1.13
N LEU A 45 -2.72 -4.48 -0.37
CA LEU A 45 -2.52 -5.49 0.66
C LEU A 45 -2.15 -4.78 1.97
N ASN A 46 -2.39 -5.43 3.10
CA ASN A 46 -1.94 -4.96 4.42
C ASN A 46 -1.88 -6.12 5.42
N ASP A 47 -1.30 -5.90 6.59
CA ASP A 47 -1.38 -6.79 7.76
C ASP A 47 -1.06 -8.25 7.41
N THR A 48 0.17 -8.49 6.92
CA THR A 48 0.62 -9.82 6.51
C THR A 48 1.06 -10.69 7.69
N HIS A 49 1.58 -10.10 8.76
CA HIS A 49 1.95 -10.75 10.03
C HIS A 49 2.77 -12.02 9.88
N ILE A 50 3.82 -11.98 9.07
CA ILE A 50 4.67 -13.13 8.80
C ILE A 50 5.75 -13.27 9.87
N GLY A 51 5.82 -14.44 10.50
CA GLY A 51 6.81 -14.79 11.52
C GLY A 51 7.78 -15.88 11.08
N GLU A 52 9.03 -15.79 11.53
CA GLU A 52 10.09 -16.77 11.23
C GLU A 52 9.68 -18.21 11.59
N LYS A 53 9.04 -18.36 12.76
CA LYS A 53 8.70 -19.68 13.32
C LYS A 53 7.31 -20.16 12.94
N GLN A 54 6.59 -19.43 12.11
CA GLN A 54 5.32 -19.92 11.59
C GLN A 54 5.58 -21.05 10.59
N PRO A 55 5.00 -22.24 10.77
CA PRO A 55 5.08 -23.30 9.76
C PRO A 55 4.55 -22.82 8.40
N ASP A 56 5.24 -23.18 7.33
CA ASP A 56 4.88 -22.76 5.96
C ASP A 56 3.42 -23.15 5.57
N ASP A 57 2.88 -24.22 6.17
CA ASP A 57 1.52 -24.73 5.97
C ASP A 57 0.48 -24.19 6.96
N SER A 58 0.90 -23.34 7.91
CA SER A 58 -0.05 -22.68 8.81
C SER A 58 -0.85 -21.58 8.08
N ALA A 59 -1.98 -21.17 8.65
CA ALA A 59 -2.96 -20.29 7.98
C ALA A 59 -2.32 -19.00 7.46
N VAL A 60 -1.57 -18.26 8.28
CA VAL A 60 -1.08 -16.92 7.93
C VAL A 60 -0.12 -16.93 6.71
N PRO A 61 0.98 -17.72 6.68
CA PRO A 61 1.80 -17.84 5.48
C PRO A 61 1.05 -18.41 4.27
N THR A 62 0.07 -19.30 4.51
CA THR A 62 -0.75 -19.89 3.44
C THR A 62 -1.63 -18.83 2.78
N HIS A 63 -2.28 -17.96 3.55
CA HIS A 63 -3.10 -16.86 3.00
C HIS A 63 -2.24 -15.92 2.14
N LEU A 64 -1.08 -15.47 2.62
CA LEU A 64 -0.20 -14.61 1.83
C LEU A 64 0.27 -15.31 0.54
N ARG A 65 0.63 -16.59 0.61
CA ARG A 65 1.03 -17.36 -0.56
C ARG A 65 -0.10 -17.51 -1.56
N GLN A 66 -1.33 -17.76 -1.09
CA GLN A 66 -2.53 -17.83 -1.93
C GLN A 66 -2.74 -16.50 -2.66
N VAL A 67 -2.73 -15.38 -1.93
CA VAL A 67 -2.88 -14.05 -2.50
C VAL A 67 -1.79 -13.77 -3.53
N VAL A 68 -0.51 -13.94 -3.18
CA VAL A 68 0.61 -13.71 -4.11
C VAL A 68 0.49 -14.58 -5.37
N THR A 69 0.09 -15.86 -5.22
CA THR A 69 -0.15 -16.77 -6.35
C THR A 69 -1.27 -16.24 -7.25
N GLU A 70 -2.36 -15.76 -6.67
CA GLU A 70 -3.45 -15.16 -7.43
C GLU A 70 -2.97 -13.92 -8.20
N LEU A 71 -2.24 -13.02 -7.53
CA LEU A 71 -1.75 -11.78 -8.15
C LEU A 71 -0.83 -12.05 -9.36
N VAL A 72 0.10 -13.00 -9.22
CA VAL A 72 1.03 -13.32 -10.33
C VAL A 72 0.38 -14.05 -11.49
N ASN A 73 -0.75 -14.71 -11.25
CA ASN A 73 -1.49 -15.43 -12.30
C ASN A 73 -2.54 -14.58 -13.00
N ARG A 74 -2.78 -13.34 -12.56
CA ARG A 74 -3.71 -12.46 -13.27
C ARG A 74 -3.18 -12.10 -14.66
N PRO A 75 -4.05 -12.08 -15.68
CA PRO A 75 -3.64 -11.79 -17.07
C PRO A 75 -3.09 -10.35 -17.19
N THR A 76 -3.73 -9.40 -16.54
CA THR A 76 -3.30 -7.99 -16.49
C THR A 76 -2.56 -7.72 -15.21
N LYS A 77 -1.38 -7.13 -15.30
CA LYS A 77 -0.58 -6.75 -14.14
C LYS A 77 -0.93 -5.33 -13.68
N PRO A 78 -0.89 -5.05 -12.38
CA PRO A 78 -1.06 -3.70 -11.86
C PRO A 78 0.18 -2.85 -12.17
N VAL A 79 0.01 -1.53 -12.09
CA VAL A 79 1.16 -0.61 -12.08
C VAL A 79 2.05 -0.86 -10.87
N CYS A 80 1.44 -1.17 -9.72
CA CYS A 80 2.17 -1.58 -8.51
C CYS A 80 1.28 -2.37 -7.54
N VAL A 81 1.95 -3.02 -6.58
CA VAL A 81 1.35 -3.58 -5.36
C VAL A 81 1.79 -2.72 -4.19
N LEU A 82 0.86 -2.30 -3.34
CA LEU A 82 1.12 -1.63 -2.07
C LEU A 82 0.82 -2.62 -0.94
N ILE A 83 1.81 -2.86 -0.04
CA ILE A 83 1.63 -3.68 1.16
C ILE A 83 1.77 -2.75 2.37
N ASN A 84 0.67 -2.47 3.04
CA ASN A 84 0.55 -1.38 3.99
C ASN A 84 0.73 -1.82 5.45
N GLY A 85 1.98 -2.04 5.84
CA GLY A 85 2.41 -2.24 7.23
C GLY A 85 2.06 -3.59 7.85
N ASP A 86 2.56 -3.79 9.07
CA ASP A 86 2.49 -5.04 9.82
C ASP A 86 2.94 -6.24 8.96
N LEU A 87 4.16 -6.08 8.42
CA LEU A 87 4.81 -7.10 7.59
C LEU A 87 5.25 -8.27 8.47
N ALA A 88 5.84 -7.95 9.63
CA ALA A 88 6.28 -8.92 10.63
C ALA A 88 5.15 -9.34 11.58
N LEU A 89 5.28 -10.54 12.14
CA LEU A 89 4.27 -11.13 13.02
C LEU A 89 4.04 -10.29 14.28
N LYS A 90 5.12 -9.81 14.91
CA LYS A 90 5.01 -9.22 16.25
C LYS A 90 5.94 -8.03 16.49
N ASP A 91 7.24 -8.25 16.50
CA ASP A 91 8.25 -7.27 16.91
C ASP A 91 9.38 -7.06 15.89
N GLY A 92 9.15 -7.48 14.65
CA GLY A 92 10.03 -7.21 13.52
C GLY A 92 11.39 -7.90 13.62
N GLN A 93 11.42 -9.20 13.89
CA GLN A 93 12.64 -9.98 13.94
C GLN A 93 13.26 -10.18 12.54
N PRO A 94 14.59 -10.34 12.43
CA PRO A 94 15.23 -10.56 11.12
C PRO A 94 14.67 -11.76 10.34
N GLY A 95 14.29 -12.82 11.03
CA GLY A 95 13.70 -14.02 10.43
C GLY A 95 12.31 -13.77 9.86
N ASP A 96 11.52 -12.88 10.48
CA ASP A 96 10.19 -12.50 10.01
C ASP A 96 10.29 -11.87 8.61
N TYR A 97 11.19 -10.90 8.43
CA TYR A 97 11.39 -10.24 7.14
C TYR A 97 12.01 -11.16 6.08
N ARG A 98 12.89 -12.11 6.46
CA ARG A 98 13.40 -13.11 5.50
C ARG A 98 12.27 -14.03 5.03
N HIS A 99 11.38 -14.46 5.94
CA HIS A 99 10.23 -15.28 5.59
C HIS A 99 9.24 -14.49 4.72
N PHE A 100 8.91 -13.27 5.11
CA PHE A 100 8.08 -12.36 4.31
C PHE A 100 8.64 -12.16 2.88
N ALA A 101 9.93 -11.82 2.77
CA ALA A 101 10.60 -11.64 1.47
C ALA A 101 10.50 -12.89 0.58
N LYS A 102 10.67 -14.09 1.15
CA LYS A 102 10.51 -15.35 0.43
C LYS A 102 9.10 -15.51 -0.13
N LEU A 103 8.07 -15.15 0.66
CA LEU A 103 6.67 -15.30 0.25
C LEU A 103 6.27 -14.31 -0.85
N ILE A 104 6.78 -13.06 -0.83
CA ILE A 104 6.47 -12.05 -1.86
C ILE A 104 7.41 -12.08 -3.07
N ALA A 105 8.51 -12.84 -3.02
CA ALA A 105 9.47 -12.93 -4.13
C ALA A 105 8.85 -13.27 -5.51
N PRO A 106 7.75 -14.04 -5.62
CA PRO A 106 7.10 -14.26 -6.90
C PRO A 106 6.58 -12.98 -7.57
N LEU A 107 6.17 -11.95 -6.81
CA LEU A 107 5.75 -10.66 -7.37
C LEU A 107 6.90 -10.01 -8.13
N GLN A 108 8.08 -9.92 -7.50
CA GLN A 108 9.28 -9.36 -8.13
C GLN A 108 9.69 -10.16 -9.37
N LYS A 109 9.66 -11.51 -9.28
CA LYS A 109 9.96 -12.39 -10.43
C LYS A 109 8.99 -12.20 -11.59
N ALA A 110 7.72 -11.92 -11.28
CA ALA A 110 6.71 -11.57 -12.28
C ALA A 110 6.84 -10.13 -12.79
N GLY A 111 7.82 -9.40 -12.30
CA GLY A 111 8.10 -8.02 -12.69
C GLY A 111 7.08 -7.01 -12.17
N VAL A 112 6.40 -7.29 -11.07
CA VAL A 112 5.44 -6.38 -10.43
C VAL A 112 6.17 -5.52 -9.42
N ASP A 113 6.09 -4.20 -9.57
CA ASP A 113 6.66 -3.26 -8.61
C ASP A 113 5.89 -3.35 -7.30
N THR A 114 6.61 -3.50 -6.18
CA THR A 114 6.01 -3.67 -4.86
C THR A 114 6.58 -2.61 -3.91
N HIS A 115 5.68 -1.87 -3.27
CA HIS A 115 6.02 -0.83 -2.29
C HIS A 115 5.47 -1.20 -0.93
N LEU A 116 6.26 -0.97 0.09
CA LEU A 116 5.97 -1.35 1.47
C LEU A 116 5.82 -0.12 2.35
N THR A 117 4.98 -0.20 3.37
CA THR A 117 4.98 0.72 4.52
C THR A 117 5.23 -0.08 5.79
N LEU A 118 5.35 0.59 6.93
CA LEU A 118 5.61 -0.06 8.21
C LEU A 118 4.44 0.16 9.17
N GLY A 119 4.10 -0.89 9.92
CA GLY A 119 3.11 -0.87 10.98
C GLY A 119 3.74 -1.02 12.38
N ASN A 120 2.90 -1.15 13.41
CA ASN A 120 3.39 -1.24 14.80
C ASN A 120 4.08 -2.56 15.14
N HIS A 121 3.93 -3.58 14.33
CA HIS A 121 4.65 -4.85 14.46
C HIS A 121 5.98 -4.88 13.72
N ASP A 122 6.34 -3.80 13.01
CA ASP A 122 7.58 -3.70 12.26
C ASP A 122 8.69 -3.01 13.07
N HIS A 123 9.95 -3.23 12.66
CA HIS A 123 11.14 -2.61 13.23
C HIS A 123 11.99 -2.02 12.11
N ARG A 124 12.11 -0.66 12.03
CA ARG A 124 12.75 0.03 10.90
C ARG A 124 14.18 -0.43 10.60
N ASP A 125 15.01 -0.51 11.63
CA ASP A 125 16.42 -0.86 11.40
C ASP A 125 16.57 -2.28 10.90
N VAL A 126 15.83 -3.22 11.48
CA VAL A 126 15.82 -4.64 11.07
C VAL A 126 15.22 -4.79 9.67
N PHE A 127 14.13 -4.06 9.37
CA PHE A 127 13.55 -4.01 8.03
C PHE A 127 14.60 -3.61 6.98
N TYR A 128 15.36 -2.54 7.22
CA TYR A 128 16.42 -2.09 6.33
C TYR A 128 17.68 -2.95 6.34
N GLU A 129 17.92 -3.72 7.40
CA GLU A 129 19.00 -4.70 7.46
C GLU A 129 18.74 -5.89 6.53
N ILE A 130 17.49 -6.34 6.47
CA ILE A 130 17.10 -7.54 5.72
C ILE A 130 16.63 -7.21 4.31
N LEU A 131 15.83 -6.15 4.13
CA LEU A 131 15.31 -5.68 2.86
C LEU A 131 16.11 -4.43 2.42
N THR A 132 17.39 -4.63 2.14
CA THR A 132 18.36 -3.55 1.89
C THR A 132 17.99 -2.68 0.70
N GLU A 133 17.29 -3.25 -0.29
CA GLU A 133 16.79 -2.54 -1.48
C GLU A 133 15.67 -1.54 -1.16
N GLN A 134 15.03 -1.67 0.01
CA GLN A 134 14.01 -0.74 0.48
C GLN A 134 14.60 0.52 1.13
N ARG A 135 15.91 0.50 1.47
CA ARG A 135 16.56 1.64 2.10
C ARG A 135 16.84 2.73 1.07
N PRO A 136 16.27 3.94 1.22
CA PRO A 136 16.58 5.04 0.32
C PRO A 136 18.03 5.52 0.52
N GLU A 137 18.73 5.83 -0.56
CA GLU A 137 20.09 6.43 -0.49
C GLU A 137 20.06 7.78 0.26
N LYS A 138 19.00 8.55 0.06
CA LYS A 138 18.77 9.85 0.71
C LYS A 138 17.33 9.88 1.21
N PRO A 139 17.09 9.61 2.49
CA PRO A 139 15.73 9.65 3.05
C PRO A 139 15.21 11.10 2.99
N ALA A 140 13.96 11.26 2.55
CA ALA A 140 13.32 12.56 2.52
C ALA A 140 13.00 13.11 3.93
N VAL A 141 12.79 12.21 4.89
CA VAL A 141 12.74 12.49 6.32
C VAL A 141 13.60 11.46 7.03
N GLU A 142 14.53 11.93 7.83
CA GLU A 142 15.46 11.04 8.54
C GLU A 142 14.69 10.06 9.44
N SER A 143 15.14 8.81 9.48
CA SER A 143 14.54 7.73 10.28
C SER A 143 13.06 7.43 9.95
N ARG A 144 12.59 7.78 8.75
CA ARG A 144 11.25 7.45 8.27
C ARG A 144 11.29 6.72 6.93
N HIS A 145 10.46 5.71 6.80
CA HIS A 145 10.27 4.96 5.55
C HIS A 145 9.11 5.56 4.77
N ILE A 146 9.40 6.54 3.92
CA ILE A 146 8.41 7.28 3.13
C ILE A 146 8.74 7.27 1.66
N ALA A 147 7.71 7.29 0.82
CA ALA A 147 7.84 7.34 -0.63
C ALA A 147 6.64 8.05 -1.28
N VAL A 148 6.81 8.48 -2.53
CA VAL A 148 5.70 8.82 -3.41
C VAL A 148 5.73 7.86 -4.59
N VAL A 149 4.62 7.18 -4.84
CA VAL A 149 4.42 6.29 -5.98
C VAL A 149 3.48 6.98 -6.95
N GLU A 150 3.94 7.21 -8.18
CA GLU A 150 3.13 7.84 -9.21
C GLU A 150 2.40 6.78 -10.03
N ALA A 151 1.06 6.90 -10.13
CA ALA A 151 0.24 6.20 -11.11
C ALA A 151 -0.31 7.21 -12.13
N GLN A 152 -1.01 6.73 -13.15
CA GLN A 152 -1.51 7.60 -14.21
C GLN A 152 -2.49 8.66 -13.69
N TYR A 153 -3.46 8.25 -12.85
CA TYR A 153 -4.52 9.13 -12.35
C TYR A 153 -4.40 9.52 -10.89
N ALA A 154 -3.37 9.06 -10.16
CA ALA A 154 -3.15 9.46 -8.78
C ALA A 154 -1.69 9.35 -8.38
N ASN A 155 -1.31 10.10 -7.34
CA ASN A 155 -0.06 9.94 -6.61
C ASN A 155 -0.35 9.34 -5.23
N PHE A 156 0.33 8.26 -4.88
CA PHE A 156 0.24 7.63 -3.56
C PHE A 156 1.38 8.13 -2.67
N PHE A 157 1.04 8.78 -1.58
CA PHE A 157 1.98 9.26 -0.56
C PHE A 157 2.05 8.22 0.55
N LEU A 158 3.10 7.41 0.54
CA LEU A 158 3.33 6.36 1.52
C LEU A 158 4.00 6.98 2.75
N LEU A 159 3.33 6.94 3.88
CA LEU A 159 3.78 7.52 5.13
C LEU A 159 4.18 6.44 6.13
N ASP A 160 5.21 6.71 6.89
CA ASP A 160 5.65 5.89 8.00
C ASP A 160 4.96 6.33 9.28
N SER A 161 3.93 5.62 9.67
CA SER A 161 3.17 5.88 10.90
C SER A 161 3.64 5.07 12.11
N LEU A 162 4.68 4.25 11.96
CA LEU A 162 5.28 3.50 13.06
C LEU A 162 5.87 4.48 14.10
N GLN A 163 5.28 4.55 15.28
CA GLN A 163 5.83 5.33 16.40
C GLN A 163 7.04 4.62 17.01
N LYS A 164 6.83 3.41 17.45
CA LYS A 164 7.83 2.48 17.99
C LYS A 164 7.28 1.07 17.88
N THR A 165 8.14 0.11 17.58
CA THR A 165 7.79 -1.33 17.56
C THR A 165 7.04 -1.73 18.82
N MET A 166 5.94 -2.45 18.66
CA MET A 166 5.03 -2.92 19.72
C MET A 166 4.25 -1.81 20.45
N VAL A 167 4.31 -0.58 19.99
CA VAL A 167 3.39 0.48 20.44
C VAL A 167 2.23 0.56 19.47
N THR A 168 1.03 0.21 19.93
CA THR A 168 -0.17 0.09 19.09
C THR A 168 -0.56 1.41 18.41
N GLN A 169 -0.32 2.56 19.06
CA GLN A 169 -0.61 3.86 18.46
C GLN A 169 0.46 4.27 17.45
N GLY A 170 0.01 4.89 16.36
CA GLY A 170 0.88 5.47 15.36
C GLY A 170 1.09 6.97 15.50
N THR A 171 2.13 7.50 14.86
CA THR A 171 2.36 8.94 14.70
C THR A 171 3.07 9.23 13.38
N ILE A 172 2.64 10.28 12.71
CA ILE A 172 3.33 10.81 11.51
C ILE A 172 4.51 11.67 11.94
N GLY A 173 4.32 12.52 12.94
CA GLY A 173 5.34 13.41 13.48
C GLY A 173 5.54 14.68 12.64
N THR A 174 6.04 15.73 13.32
CA THR A 174 6.11 17.09 12.76
C THR A 174 6.96 17.18 11.48
N GLN A 175 8.10 16.49 11.43
CA GLN A 175 8.99 16.55 10.26
C GLN A 175 8.35 15.91 9.02
N GLN A 176 7.68 14.76 9.20
CA GLN A 176 7.00 14.10 8.10
C GLN A 176 5.76 14.86 7.66
N LEU A 177 5.02 15.50 8.59
CA LEU A 177 3.89 16.39 8.25
C LEU A 177 4.35 17.61 7.44
N ALA A 178 5.49 18.21 7.79
CA ALA A 178 6.06 19.33 7.03
C ALA A 178 6.51 18.89 5.63
N TRP A 179 7.16 17.73 5.52
CA TRP A 179 7.51 17.13 4.23
C TRP A 179 6.25 16.85 3.39
N LEU A 180 5.23 16.22 4.00
CA LEU A 180 3.99 15.89 3.31
C LEU A 180 3.30 17.14 2.74
N ALA A 181 3.22 18.22 3.54
CA ALA A 181 2.65 19.48 3.08
C ALA A 181 3.36 20.00 1.82
N SER A 182 4.69 20.03 1.84
CA SER A 182 5.50 20.47 0.73
C SER A 182 5.39 19.57 -0.50
N ALA A 183 5.41 18.24 -0.28
CA ALA A 183 5.31 17.25 -1.36
C ALA A 183 3.93 17.30 -2.03
N LEU A 184 2.85 17.44 -1.25
CA LEU A 184 1.50 17.63 -1.77
C LEU A 184 1.39 18.90 -2.62
N ASP A 185 1.96 20.02 -2.18
CA ASP A 185 1.92 21.29 -2.91
C ASP A 185 2.73 21.22 -4.21
N CYS A 186 3.80 20.43 -4.25
CA CYS A 186 4.57 20.22 -5.48
C CYS A 186 3.87 19.29 -6.49
N LEU A 187 3.05 18.36 -6.03
CA LEU A 187 2.44 17.29 -6.86
C LEU A 187 0.91 17.42 -6.95
N GLN A 188 0.39 18.65 -6.99
CA GLN A 188 -1.05 18.94 -6.98
C GLN A 188 -1.79 18.70 -8.31
N THR A 189 -1.10 18.29 -9.36
CA THR A 189 -1.68 18.11 -10.70
C THR A 189 -2.52 16.83 -10.86
N LYS A 190 -2.38 15.91 -9.91
CA LYS A 190 -3.14 14.65 -9.85
C LYS A 190 -3.80 14.49 -8.49
N PRO A 191 -4.88 13.68 -8.39
CA PRO A 191 -5.38 13.19 -7.11
C PRO A 191 -4.26 12.64 -6.24
N ALA A 192 -4.23 13.03 -4.96
CA ALA A 192 -3.32 12.50 -3.97
C ALA A 192 -4.07 11.50 -3.06
N ILE A 193 -3.48 10.33 -2.88
CA ILE A 193 -3.97 9.27 -1.99
C ILE A 193 -2.91 9.08 -0.91
N ILE A 194 -3.28 9.28 0.34
CA ILE A 194 -2.40 9.07 1.49
C ILE A 194 -2.50 7.61 1.90
N VAL A 195 -1.36 6.97 2.14
CA VAL A 195 -1.29 5.59 2.61
C VAL A 195 -0.45 5.56 3.88
N ALA A 196 -1.04 5.14 4.98
CA ALA A 196 -0.35 4.91 6.23
C ALA A 196 -0.98 3.70 6.94
N HIS A 197 -0.21 2.96 7.71
CA HIS A 197 -0.73 1.74 8.34
C HIS A 197 -1.84 2.02 9.35
N HIS A 198 -1.65 3.01 10.24
CA HIS A 198 -2.60 3.27 11.32
C HIS A 198 -3.83 4.05 10.84
N ASN A 199 -5.00 3.68 11.38
CA ASN A 199 -6.25 4.41 11.15
C ASN A 199 -6.20 5.82 11.76
N PRO A 200 -6.92 6.79 11.19
CA PRO A 200 -7.07 8.10 11.82
C PRO A 200 -7.99 8.03 13.04
N ARG A 201 -7.77 8.96 14.00
CA ARG A 201 -8.58 9.17 15.21
C ARG A 201 -9.27 10.52 15.12
N LEU A 202 -10.37 10.58 14.38
CA LEU A 202 -11.06 11.86 14.07
C LEU A 202 -12.25 12.16 14.97
N GLY A 203 -12.47 11.31 15.98
CA GLY A 203 -13.68 11.38 16.82
C GLY A 203 -14.90 10.85 16.07
N GLY A 204 -15.75 10.16 16.80
CA GLY A 204 -16.91 9.50 16.21
C GLY A 204 -16.63 8.10 15.71
N ASP A 205 -17.60 7.24 15.84
CA ASP A 205 -17.64 5.89 15.33
C ASP A 205 -17.99 5.90 13.84
N PRO A 206 -17.47 5.03 13.00
CA PRO A 206 -16.59 3.87 13.23
C PRO A 206 -15.09 4.19 13.13
N LEU A 207 -14.71 5.44 12.89
CA LEU A 207 -13.33 5.83 12.60
C LEU A 207 -12.44 5.93 13.85
N HIS A 208 -13.02 5.70 15.03
CA HIS A 208 -12.31 5.87 16.29
C HIS A 208 -11.87 4.53 16.88
N PHE A 209 -10.77 3.99 16.39
CA PHE A 209 -10.04 2.92 17.04
C PHE A 209 -8.91 3.51 17.91
N PRO A 210 -8.86 3.22 19.23
CA PRO A 210 -7.91 3.85 20.15
C PRO A 210 -6.45 3.67 19.80
N GLY A 211 -6.10 2.59 19.10
CA GLY A 211 -4.76 2.28 18.61
C GLY A 211 -4.30 3.10 17.40
N GLY A 212 -5.14 3.96 16.85
CA GLY A 212 -4.81 4.74 15.64
C GLY A 212 -3.81 5.87 15.86
N LEU A 213 -3.71 6.77 14.86
CA LEU A 213 -2.80 7.91 14.88
C LEU A 213 -3.10 8.89 16.00
N ILE A 214 -2.10 9.19 16.84
CA ILE A 214 -2.23 10.17 17.93
C ILE A 214 -2.24 11.61 17.44
N ASP A 215 -1.65 11.88 16.26
CA ASP A 215 -1.55 13.19 15.61
C ASP A 215 -2.48 13.32 14.38
N SER A 216 -3.63 12.64 14.43
CA SER A 216 -4.63 12.67 13.35
C SER A 216 -5.13 14.07 13.03
N ARG A 217 -5.30 14.91 14.03
CA ARG A 217 -5.74 16.31 13.84
C ARG A 217 -4.70 17.11 13.07
N GLU A 218 -3.44 16.96 13.42
CA GLU A 218 -2.31 17.60 12.76
C GLU A 218 -2.19 17.14 11.31
N LEU A 219 -2.36 15.85 11.06
CA LEU A 219 -2.42 15.30 9.70
C LEU A 219 -3.59 15.92 8.92
N TRP A 220 -4.78 15.96 9.50
CA TRP A 220 -5.96 16.55 8.82
C TRP A 220 -5.83 18.05 8.59
N ASN A 221 -5.12 18.79 9.44
CA ASN A 221 -4.75 20.19 9.19
C ASN A 221 -3.87 20.34 7.94
N VAL A 222 -3.08 19.34 7.60
CA VAL A 222 -2.28 19.31 6.38
C VAL A 222 -3.11 18.90 5.17
N ILE A 223 -3.84 17.78 5.25
CA ILE A 223 -4.49 17.18 4.07
C ILE A 223 -5.89 17.76 3.79
N GLY A 224 -6.63 18.17 4.81
CA GLY A 224 -8.02 18.63 4.69
C GLY A 224 -8.21 19.85 3.76
N PRO A 225 -7.39 20.92 3.88
CA PRO A 225 -7.45 22.08 3.01
C PRO A 225 -7.09 21.79 1.55
N ARG A 226 -6.27 20.78 1.29
CA ARG A 226 -5.77 20.43 -0.06
C ARG A 226 -6.79 19.60 -0.82
N LYS A 227 -7.58 20.23 -1.67
CA LYS A 227 -8.71 19.60 -2.37
C LYS A 227 -8.31 18.47 -3.33
N TRP A 228 -7.05 18.39 -3.74
CA TRP A 228 -6.52 17.27 -4.53
C TRP A 228 -6.22 16.03 -3.70
N VAL A 229 -6.18 16.10 -2.36
CA VAL A 229 -6.15 14.89 -1.51
C VAL A 229 -7.54 14.28 -1.50
N LYS A 230 -7.68 13.05 -1.96
CA LYS A 230 -8.96 12.37 -2.23
C LYS A 230 -9.25 11.21 -1.28
N ALA A 231 -8.21 10.50 -0.84
CA ALA A 231 -8.38 9.35 0.01
C ALA A 231 -7.23 9.18 1.00
N TYR A 232 -7.53 8.48 2.09
CA TYR A 232 -6.61 7.95 3.09
C TYR A 232 -6.83 6.45 3.20
N ILE A 233 -5.80 5.64 2.95
CA ILE A 233 -5.84 4.18 3.01
C ILE A 233 -5.06 3.71 4.23
N HIS A 234 -5.65 2.79 5.00
CA HIS A 234 -5.01 2.21 6.17
C HIS A 234 -5.28 0.71 6.32
N GLY A 235 -4.57 0.05 7.21
CA GLY A 235 -4.77 -1.30 7.70
C GLY A 235 -5.05 -1.28 9.22
N HIS A 236 -4.27 -2.05 10.00
CA HIS A 236 -4.17 -2.01 11.45
C HIS A 236 -5.37 -2.58 12.23
N ILE A 237 -6.59 -2.34 11.79
CA ILE A 237 -7.80 -2.79 12.51
C ILE A 237 -8.29 -4.18 12.05
N HIS A 238 -7.63 -4.78 11.06
CA HIS A 238 -7.91 -6.11 10.51
C HIS A 238 -9.37 -6.33 10.12
N ASP A 239 -9.99 -5.30 9.56
CA ASP A 239 -11.36 -5.29 9.10
C ASP A 239 -11.44 -4.60 7.72
N ARG A 240 -12.62 -4.48 7.16
CA ARG A 240 -12.89 -3.73 5.92
C ARG A 240 -13.92 -2.65 6.19
N THR A 241 -13.51 -1.40 6.11
CA THR A 241 -14.39 -0.26 6.33
C THR A 241 -14.23 0.83 5.28
N TYR A 242 -15.32 1.52 4.99
CA TYR A 242 -15.36 2.67 4.11
C TYR A 242 -16.05 3.81 4.82
N ALA A 243 -15.36 4.93 4.98
CA ALA A 243 -15.86 6.12 5.64
C ALA A 243 -15.40 7.37 4.91
N GLU A 244 -15.83 8.53 5.37
CA GLU A 244 -15.44 9.82 4.81
C GLU A 244 -15.31 10.86 5.92
N HIS A 245 -14.30 11.71 5.82
CA HIS A 245 -14.16 12.89 6.66
C HIS A 245 -13.68 14.09 5.85
N GLN A 246 -14.43 15.20 5.89
CA GLN A 246 -14.16 16.42 5.11
C GLN A 246 -14.05 16.17 3.58
N GLY A 247 -14.80 15.19 3.06
CA GLY A 247 -14.76 14.80 1.66
C GLY A 247 -13.57 13.94 1.28
N ILE A 248 -12.69 13.56 2.23
CA ILE A 248 -11.60 12.59 2.01
C ILE A 248 -12.15 11.21 2.38
N HIS A 249 -12.12 10.27 1.41
CA HIS A 249 -12.48 8.90 1.68
C HIS A 249 -11.45 8.24 2.60
N ILE A 250 -11.92 7.50 3.60
CA ILE A 250 -11.09 6.75 4.55
C ILE A 250 -11.35 5.27 4.31
N LEU A 251 -10.33 4.55 3.88
CA LEU A 251 -10.45 3.21 3.34
C LEU A 251 -9.60 2.26 4.17
N ASN A 252 -10.25 1.27 4.80
CA ASN A 252 -9.57 0.13 5.37
C ASN A 252 -9.86 -1.08 4.47
N THR A 253 -8.80 -1.66 3.91
CA THR A 253 -8.91 -2.86 3.07
C THR A 253 -8.75 -4.11 3.93
N PRO A 254 -9.26 -5.29 3.51
CA PRO A 254 -9.11 -6.52 4.28
C PRO A 254 -7.65 -6.81 4.62
N ALA A 255 -7.38 -7.28 5.83
CA ALA A 255 -6.06 -7.79 6.16
C ALA A 255 -5.71 -9.00 5.28
N THR A 256 -4.46 -9.05 4.79
CA THR A 256 -4.08 -10.05 3.79
C THR A 256 -3.97 -11.45 4.37
N SER A 257 -3.44 -11.57 5.58
CA SER A 257 -3.09 -12.91 6.10
C SER A 257 -3.66 -13.22 7.48
N TYR A 258 -4.06 -12.20 8.25
CA TYR A 258 -4.51 -12.38 9.62
C TYR A 258 -5.72 -11.48 9.92
N VAL A 259 -6.76 -12.03 10.54
CA VAL A 259 -7.92 -11.29 11.04
C VAL A 259 -8.06 -11.50 12.54
N ALA A 260 -8.53 -10.45 13.24
CA ALA A 260 -8.72 -10.51 14.68
C ALA A 260 -9.96 -11.35 15.05
N ASP A 261 -11.05 -11.22 14.29
CA ASP A 261 -12.29 -11.99 14.48
C ASP A 261 -12.74 -12.66 13.17
N PRO A 262 -12.47 -13.96 12.99
CA PRO A 262 -12.85 -14.68 11.77
C PRO A 262 -14.38 -14.91 11.64
N LYS A 263 -15.19 -14.52 12.63
CA LYS A 263 -16.65 -14.59 12.52
C LYS A 263 -17.23 -13.40 11.77
N THR A 264 -16.56 -12.27 11.79
CA THR A 264 -17.04 -11.01 11.21
C THR A 264 -16.17 -10.51 10.06
N SER A 265 -14.94 -10.98 9.96
CA SER A 265 -13.95 -10.54 8.98
C SER A 265 -13.27 -11.74 8.31
N THR A 266 -12.66 -11.51 7.16
CA THR A 266 -11.88 -12.51 6.43
C THR A 266 -10.61 -11.90 5.87
N THR A 267 -9.64 -12.74 5.54
CA THR A 267 -8.42 -12.34 4.86
C THR A 267 -8.63 -12.12 3.37
N GLY A 268 -7.83 -11.21 2.80
CA GLY A 268 -7.96 -10.90 1.39
C GLY A 268 -7.08 -9.74 0.93
N TRP A 269 -7.47 -9.15 -0.18
CA TRP A 269 -6.79 -8.02 -0.81
C TRP A 269 -7.79 -7.23 -1.67
N THR A 270 -7.38 -6.07 -2.19
CA THR A 270 -8.29 -5.21 -2.95
C THR A 270 -7.63 -4.74 -4.24
N THR A 271 -8.34 -4.81 -5.37
CA THR A 271 -7.98 -4.04 -6.56
C THR A 271 -8.50 -2.63 -6.44
N ALA A 272 -7.68 -1.65 -6.81
CA ALA A 272 -8.07 -0.26 -6.96
C ALA A 272 -7.88 0.15 -8.41
N GLN A 273 -8.98 0.22 -9.16
CA GLN A 273 -9.02 0.71 -10.54
C GLN A 273 -9.24 2.21 -10.51
N LEU A 274 -8.20 2.98 -10.85
CA LEU A 274 -8.20 4.43 -10.81
C LEU A 274 -8.84 5.03 -12.06
N THR A 275 -9.47 6.17 -11.90
CA THR A 275 -9.90 7.07 -12.96
C THR A 275 -9.57 8.51 -12.60
N ALA A 276 -9.70 9.44 -13.53
CA ALA A 276 -9.52 10.86 -13.26
C ALA A 276 -10.48 11.38 -12.15
N ASN A 277 -11.65 10.76 -12.01
CA ASN A 277 -12.75 11.26 -11.15
C ASN A 277 -13.03 10.37 -9.93
N GLY A 278 -12.31 9.26 -9.76
CA GLY A 278 -12.61 8.33 -8.68
C GLY A 278 -11.78 7.06 -8.71
N VAL A 279 -12.24 6.08 -7.93
CA VAL A 279 -11.66 4.74 -7.88
C VAL A 279 -12.77 3.71 -7.74
N THR A 280 -12.62 2.57 -8.41
CA THR A 280 -13.43 1.38 -8.14
C THR A 280 -12.57 0.38 -7.38
N LEU A 281 -13.01 0.06 -6.17
CA LEU A 281 -12.39 -0.93 -5.29
C LEU A 281 -13.13 -2.26 -5.44
N THR A 282 -12.42 -3.35 -5.72
CA THR A 282 -13.01 -4.69 -5.70
C THR A 282 -12.26 -5.55 -4.70
N THR A 283 -12.98 -6.11 -3.75
CA THR A 283 -12.43 -6.98 -2.71
C THR A 283 -12.29 -8.40 -3.22
N HIS A 284 -11.16 -9.04 -2.95
CA HIS A 284 -10.89 -10.44 -3.19
C HIS A 284 -10.54 -11.11 -1.88
N THR A 285 -11.20 -12.20 -1.54
CA THR A 285 -11.03 -12.88 -0.24
C THR A 285 -10.42 -14.27 -0.42
N THR A 286 -9.65 -14.71 0.57
CA THR A 286 -9.09 -16.07 0.57
C THR A 286 -10.16 -17.13 0.74
N ASP A 287 -11.29 -16.79 1.37
CA ASP A 287 -12.51 -17.58 1.40
C ASP A 287 -13.45 -17.11 0.28
N ALA A 288 -13.53 -17.87 -0.81
CA ALA A 288 -14.37 -17.53 -1.97
C ALA A 288 -15.87 -17.46 -1.65
N GLN A 289 -16.33 -17.99 -0.52
CA GLN A 289 -17.72 -17.95 -0.10
C GLN A 289 -18.06 -16.74 0.79
N HIS A 290 -17.06 -15.98 1.23
CA HIS A 290 -17.29 -14.82 2.08
C HIS A 290 -18.05 -13.72 1.32
N PRO A 291 -19.03 -13.03 1.95
CA PRO A 291 -19.83 -11.99 1.30
C PRO A 291 -19.03 -10.84 0.68
N TRP A 292 -17.83 -10.56 1.19
CA TRP A 292 -16.96 -9.52 0.64
C TRP A 292 -16.30 -9.93 -0.69
N ASN A 293 -16.30 -11.22 -1.02
CA ASN A 293 -15.62 -11.67 -2.24
C ASN A 293 -16.29 -11.13 -3.49
N SER A 294 -15.52 -10.50 -4.36
CA SER A 294 -15.96 -9.85 -5.60
C SER A 294 -16.90 -8.64 -5.38
N GLU A 295 -17.09 -8.17 -4.14
CA GLU A 295 -17.84 -6.96 -3.89
C GLU A 295 -17.05 -5.74 -4.40
N SER A 296 -17.72 -4.92 -5.19
CA SER A 296 -17.12 -3.71 -5.77
C SER A 296 -17.78 -2.45 -5.22
N LYS A 297 -16.98 -1.42 -4.95
CA LYS A 297 -17.42 -0.10 -4.51
C LYS A 297 -16.75 1.00 -5.33
N THR A 298 -17.55 1.78 -6.03
CA THR A 298 -17.06 2.96 -6.75
C THR A 298 -17.17 4.19 -5.86
N LEU A 299 -16.08 4.95 -5.76
CA LEU A 299 -15.97 6.19 -5.01
C LEU A 299 -15.65 7.33 -5.96
N THR A 300 -16.38 8.42 -5.84
CA THR A 300 -16.16 9.64 -6.62
C THR A 300 -15.32 10.63 -5.79
N TRP A 301 -14.33 11.25 -6.40
CA TRP A 301 -13.49 12.22 -5.72
C TRP A 301 -14.27 13.49 -5.38
N ARG A 302 -14.01 14.07 -4.19
CA ARG A 302 -14.49 15.40 -3.84
C ARG A 302 -14.04 16.43 -4.89
N SER A 303 -14.84 17.45 -5.14
CA SER A 303 -14.50 18.54 -6.06
C SER A 303 -13.20 19.26 -5.63
N ALA A 304 -12.52 19.84 -6.62
CA ALA A 304 -11.32 20.62 -6.41
C ALA A 304 -11.62 21.94 -5.65
#